data_47f278e10378f4810418d355e8a363c5
#
_entry.id   47f278e10378f4810418d355e8a363c5
#
_cell.length_a   1.000
_cell.length_b   1.000
_cell.length_c   1.000
_cell.angle_alpha   90.00
_cell.angle_beta   90.00
_cell.angle_gamma   90.00
#
_symmetry.space_group_name_H-M   'P 1'
#
loop_
_entity.id
_entity.type
_entity.pdbx_description
1 polymer ?
#
loop_
_entity_poly.entity_id
_entity_poly.type
_entity_poly.pdbx_seq_one_letter_code
_entity_poly.pdbx_strand_id
1 'polypeptide(L)'
;ETVSSVSRIVKDARFPHAYPYRDNYWFTFKETRKDWWIAPAFYFELSCEGWGYGMSMWSASAGSMQRLRNAIDSDPKMFSGLVRAFDKQKIFTLEGDFYKRKKGDVSPLLDGWYNRKSISCTASFTYENETVFTNKLQPLILDGFRSLYPICRFIHNAINEE
;
A
#
# COMPACT_ATOMS: atom_id res chain seq x y z
N GLU A 1 -8.54 6.70 -14.67
CA GLU A 1 -7.29 6.40 -15.42
C GLU A 1 -6.15 6.18 -14.43
N THR A 2 -5.32 5.17 -14.67
CA THR A 2 -4.15 4.85 -13.85
C THR A 2 -2.89 5.28 -14.58
N VAL A 3 -2.00 5.99 -13.89
CA VAL A 3 -0.72 6.45 -14.40
C VAL A 3 0.44 5.90 -13.58
N SER A 4 1.58 5.68 -14.24
CA SER A 4 2.84 5.39 -13.57
C SER A 4 3.57 6.68 -13.21
N SER A 5 4.25 6.69 -12.08
CA SER A 5 5.09 7.80 -11.64
C SER A 5 6.41 7.25 -11.10
N VAL A 6 7.52 7.72 -11.65
CA VAL A 6 8.87 7.33 -11.24
C VAL A 6 9.50 8.48 -10.46
N SER A 7 10.19 8.17 -9.38
CA SER A 7 10.89 9.17 -8.57
C SER A 7 12.03 9.82 -9.35
N ARG A 8 12.31 11.08 -9.05
CA ARG A 8 13.51 11.77 -9.57
C ARG A 8 14.76 11.29 -8.84
N ILE A 9 15.88 11.26 -9.53
CA ILE A 9 17.20 10.90 -8.98
C ILE A 9 17.69 11.95 -7.98
N VAL A 10 17.47 13.23 -8.30
CA VAL A 10 17.95 14.36 -7.49
C VAL A 10 16.90 14.81 -6.49
N LYS A 11 17.36 15.26 -5.32
CA LYS A 11 16.55 15.94 -4.31
C LYS A 11 16.11 17.32 -4.85
N ASP A 12 15.07 17.88 -4.25
CA ASP A 12 14.55 19.18 -4.65
C ASP A 12 15.57 20.29 -4.34
N ALA A 13 16.13 20.92 -5.38
CA ALA A 13 17.16 21.94 -5.26
C ALA A 13 16.72 23.22 -4.51
N ARG A 14 15.40 23.39 -4.25
CA ARG A 14 14.87 24.51 -3.46
C ARG A 14 15.19 24.36 -1.97
N PHE A 15 15.57 23.16 -1.50
CA PHE A 15 15.90 22.91 -0.11
C PHE A 15 17.38 22.54 0.01
N PRO A 16 18.08 23.03 1.06
CA PRO A 16 19.47 22.66 1.30
C PRO A 16 19.56 21.17 1.68
N HIS A 17 20.44 20.43 0.98
CA HIS A 17 20.70 19.01 1.24
C HIS A 17 22.21 18.79 1.30
N ALA A 18 22.68 17.97 2.27
CA ALA A 18 24.08 17.57 2.35
C ALA A 18 24.54 16.78 1.11
N TYR A 19 23.62 16.04 0.48
CA TYR A 19 23.85 15.27 -0.75
C TYR A 19 22.75 15.54 -1.76
N PRO A 20 23.08 15.77 -3.06
CA PRO A 20 22.12 16.14 -4.09
C PRO A 20 21.23 15.00 -4.55
N TYR A 21 21.66 13.77 -4.31
CA TYR A 21 20.94 12.57 -4.78
C TYR A 21 20.02 12.03 -3.70
N ARG A 22 18.96 11.33 -4.14
CA ARG A 22 18.10 10.55 -3.25
C ARG A 22 18.80 9.24 -2.88
N ASP A 23 18.51 8.76 -1.69
CA ASP A 23 18.91 7.47 -1.14
C ASP A 23 17.89 6.35 -1.43
N ASN A 24 16.79 6.69 -2.09
CA ASN A 24 15.77 5.75 -2.54
C ASN A 24 15.23 6.10 -3.92
N TYR A 25 14.82 5.04 -4.63
CA TYR A 25 14.14 5.09 -5.92
C TYR A 25 12.83 4.35 -5.83
N TRP A 26 11.77 4.92 -6.37
CA TRP A 26 10.47 4.27 -6.39
C TRP A 26 9.70 4.57 -7.66
N PHE A 27 8.80 3.67 -7.99
CA PHE A 27 7.71 3.95 -8.92
C PHE A 27 6.36 3.57 -8.31
N THR A 28 5.31 4.22 -8.79
CA THR A 28 3.93 3.93 -8.35
C THR A 28 3.01 3.81 -9.54
N PHE A 29 2.01 2.95 -9.41
CA PHE A 29 0.81 2.94 -10.23
C PHE A 29 -0.32 3.53 -9.42
N LYS A 30 -0.76 4.73 -9.81
CA LYS A 30 -1.72 5.56 -9.08
C LYS A 30 -2.77 6.11 -9.99
N GLU A 31 -3.87 6.57 -9.44
CA GLU A 31 -4.89 7.30 -10.19
C GLU A 31 -4.42 8.70 -10.62
N THR A 32 -4.99 9.15 -11.76
CA THR A 32 -4.83 10.52 -12.28
C THR A 32 -5.76 11.46 -11.52
N ARG A 33 -5.54 11.64 -10.22
CA ARG A 33 -6.32 12.54 -9.37
C ARG A 33 -5.40 13.41 -8.54
N LYS A 34 -5.89 14.59 -8.15
CA LYS A 34 -5.10 15.56 -7.39
C LYS A 34 -4.66 15.02 -6.02
N ASP A 35 -5.52 14.24 -5.37
CA ASP A 35 -5.34 13.70 -4.02
C ASP A 35 -5.11 12.17 -4.03
N TRP A 36 -4.41 11.66 -5.04
CA TRP A 36 -4.15 10.24 -5.24
C TRP A 36 -3.55 9.52 -4.00
N TRP A 37 -2.86 10.25 -3.14
CA TRP A 37 -2.19 9.70 -1.94
C TRP A 37 -3.14 9.23 -0.83
N ILE A 38 -4.43 9.61 -0.87
CA ILE A 38 -5.45 9.10 0.05
C ILE A 38 -6.04 7.75 -0.40
N ALA A 39 -5.84 7.39 -1.66
CA ALA A 39 -6.28 6.13 -2.25
C ALA A 39 -5.15 5.10 -2.26
N PRO A 40 -5.46 3.79 -2.35
CA PRO A 40 -4.44 2.77 -2.47
C PRO A 40 -3.74 2.86 -3.83
N ALA A 41 -2.41 2.76 -3.82
CA ALA A 41 -1.59 2.70 -5.02
C ALA A 41 -0.55 1.58 -4.89
N PHE A 42 -0.26 0.89 -5.98
CA PHE A 42 0.84 -0.07 -6.04
C PHE A 42 2.16 0.66 -6.15
N TYR A 43 3.18 0.12 -5.52
CA TYR A 43 4.51 0.70 -5.55
C TYR A 43 5.62 -0.37 -5.58
N PHE A 44 6.77 0.05 -6.05
CA PHE A 44 8.05 -0.63 -5.90
C PHE A 44 9.08 0.39 -5.46
N GLU A 45 9.98 0.01 -4.56
CA GLU A 45 11.01 0.88 -4.02
C GLU A 45 12.35 0.16 -3.91
N LEU A 46 13.41 0.90 -4.24
CA LEU A 46 14.81 0.55 -3.97
C LEU A 46 15.37 1.56 -2.99
N SER A 47 16.07 1.11 -1.96
CA SER A 47 16.81 1.95 -1.00
C SER A 47 18.25 1.47 -0.85
N CYS A 48 19.06 2.15 -0.02
CA CYS A 48 20.41 1.68 0.26
C CYS A 48 20.43 0.36 1.06
N GLU A 49 19.35 0.04 1.78
CA GLU A 49 19.26 -1.13 2.68
C GLU A 49 18.61 -2.35 2.00
N GLY A 50 17.87 -2.14 0.91
CA GLY A 50 17.16 -3.21 0.24
C GLY A 50 16.09 -2.71 -0.72
N TRP A 51 15.13 -3.56 -0.98
CA TRP A 51 14.03 -3.28 -1.91
C TRP A 51 12.71 -3.81 -1.37
N GLY A 52 11.64 -3.24 -1.86
CA GLY A 52 10.30 -3.65 -1.47
C GLY A 52 9.25 -3.29 -2.48
N TYR A 53 8.08 -3.89 -2.35
CA TYR A 53 6.92 -3.58 -3.19
C TYR A 53 5.62 -3.92 -2.46
N GLY A 54 4.54 -3.37 -2.97
CA GLY A 54 3.24 -3.63 -2.36
C GLY A 54 2.16 -2.65 -2.79
N MET A 55 1.21 -2.44 -1.89
CA MET A 55 0.13 -1.47 -2.01
C MET A 55 0.10 -0.60 -0.75
N SER A 56 0.00 0.72 -0.91
CA SER A 56 -0.06 1.64 0.22
C SER A 56 -1.00 2.81 -0.02
N MET A 57 -1.63 3.27 1.06
CA MET A 57 -2.29 4.56 1.18
C MET A 57 -1.34 5.52 1.88
N TRP A 58 -0.54 6.28 1.13
CA TRP A 58 0.55 7.10 1.68
C TRP A 58 0.12 8.13 2.72
N SER A 59 -1.06 8.71 2.53
CA SER A 59 -1.61 9.73 3.43
C SER A 59 -3.11 9.58 3.56
N ALA A 60 -3.53 8.43 4.10
CA ALA A 60 -4.93 8.15 4.34
C ALA A 60 -5.55 9.24 5.23
N SER A 61 -6.63 9.85 4.77
CA SER A 61 -7.39 10.80 5.57
C SER A 61 -8.31 10.09 6.57
N ALA A 62 -8.70 10.77 7.64
CA ALA A 62 -9.71 10.25 8.56
C ALA A 62 -11.03 9.91 7.83
N GLY A 63 -11.39 10.72 6.82
CA GLY A 63 -12.57 10.50 5.98
C GLY A 63 -12.44 9.26 5.11
N SER A 64 -11.30 9.05 4.42
CA SER A 64 -11.10 7.84 3.61
C SER A 64 -11.13 6.57 4.46
N MET A 65 -10.52 6.60 5.65
CA MET A 65 -10.58 5.46 6.57
C MET A 65 -11.98 5.25 7.16
N GLN A 66 -12.79 6.32 7.30
CA GLN A 66 -14.17 6.15 7.73
C GLN A 66 -15.03 5.51 6.63
N ARG A 67 -14.86 5.93 5.37
CA ARG A 67 -15.55 5.30 4.23
C ARG A 67 -15.18 3.80 4.12
N LEU A 68 -13.91 3.47 4.29
CA LEU A 68 -13.48 2.07 4.32
C LEU A 68 -14.20 1.28 5.42
N ARG A 69 -14.30 1.82 6.65
CA ARG A 69 -15.04 1.16 7.74
C ARG A 69 -16.51 0.98 7.40
N ASN A 70 -17.16 1.99 6.86
CA ASN A 70 -18.56 1.90 6.44
C ASN A 70 -18.78 0.79 5.39
N ALA A 71 -17.85 0.64 4.44
CA ALA A 71 -17.91 -0.42 3.45
C ALA A 71 -17.69 -1.81 4.08
N ILE A 72 -16.79 -1.93 5.06
CA ILE A 72 -16.59 -3.17 5.82
C ILE A 72 -17.86 -3.52 6.61
N ASP A 73 -18.50 -2.53 7.24
CA ASP A 73 -19.72 -2.70 8.02
C ASP A 73 -20.92 -3.08 7.13
N SER A 74 -20.96 -2.60 5.89
CA SER A 74 -21.99 -2.95 4.90
C SER A 74 -21.92 -4.40 4.45
N ASP A 75 -20.72 -4.94 4.23
CA ASP A 75 -20.52 -6.35 3.85
C ASP A 75 -19.30 -6.98 4.54
N PRO A 76 -19.42 -7.26 5.84
CA PRO A 76 -18.32 -7.84 6.61
C PRO A 76 -17.95 -9.26 6.16
N LYS A 77 -18.89 -9.99 5.52
CA LYS A 77 -18.62 -11.35 5.00
C LYS A 77 -17.71 -11.30 3.78
N MET A 78 -18.01 -10.42 2.83
CA MET A 78 -17.19 -10.21 1.65
C MET A 78 -15.79 -9.77 2.04
N PHE A 79 -15.65 -8.75 2.90
CA PHE A 79 -14.35 -8.28 3.33
C PHE A 79 -13.57 -9.35 4.13
N SER A 80 -14.24 -10.14 4.99
CA SER A 80 -13.62 -11.29 5.65
C SER A 80 -13.06 -12.32 4.66
N GLY A 81 -13.72 -12.52 3.53
CA GLY A 81 -13.23 -13.37 2.45
C GLY A 81 -11.92 -12.85 1.86
N LEU A 82 -11.82 -11.54 1.61
CA LEU A 82 -10.60 -10.88 1.12
C LEU A 82 -9.46 -10.97 2.13
N VAL A 83 -9.74 -10.73 3.41
CA VAL A 83 -8.72 -10.84 4.48
C VAL A 83 -8.20 -12.27 4.60
N ARG A 84 -9.08 -13.30 4.58
CA ARG A 84 -8.62 -14.69 4.59
C ARG A 84 -7.79 -15.05 3.37
N ALA A 85 -8.09 -14.49 2.20
CA ALA A 85 -7.28 -14.68 1.00
C ALA A 85 -5.90 -14.00 1.16
N PHE A 86 -5.88 -12.80 1.74
CA PHE A 86 -4.64 -12.09 2.08
C PHE A 86 -3.80 -12.88 3.10
N ASP A 87 -4.39 -13.41 4.15
CA ASP A 87 -3.68 -14.14 5.21
C ASP A 87 -3.06 -15.48 4.74
N LYS A 88 -3.57 -16.05 3.64
CA LYS A 88 -2.99 -17.27 3.05
C LYS A 88 -1.65 -17.02 2.36
N GLN A 89 -1.43 -15.83 1.83
CA GLN A 89 -0.14 -15.47 1.26
C GLN A 89 0.88 -15.20 2.39
N LYS A 90 2.18 -15.35 2.10
CA LYS A 90 3.27 -15.18 3.08
C LYS A 90 4.26 -14.10 2.66
N ILE A 91 3.91 -13.32 1.64
CA ILE A 91 4.80 -12.32 1.03
C ILE A 91 4.57 -10.96 1.68
N PHE A 92 3.31 -10.55 1.80
CA PHE A 92 2.94 -9.22 2.27
C PHE A 92 2.55 -9.22 3.74
N THR A 93 3.01 -8.20 4.45
CA THR A 93 2.62 -7.88 5.82
C THR A 93 1.68 -6.67 5.81
N LEU A 94 0.62 -6.72 6.61
CA LEU A 94 -0.27 -5.58 6.83
C LEU A 94 0.37 -4.61 7.82
N GLU A 95 0.60 -3.39 7.39
CA GLU A 95 1.23 -2.31 8.14
C GLU A 95 0.34 -1.07 8.26
N GLY A 96 0.78 -0.11 9.05
CA GLY A 96 0.11 1.16 9.32
C GLY A 96 -0.15 1.35 10.82
N ASP A 97 -0.23 2.60 11.24
CA ASP A 97 -0.47 2.94 12.64
C ASP A 97 -1.90 2.61 13.08
N PHE A 98 -2.05 2.21 14.32
CA PHE A 98 -3.35 2.08 14.96
C PHE A 98 -3.82 3.43 15.54
N TYR A 99 -5.14 3.59 15.63
CA TYR A 99 -5.70 4.63 16.47
C TYR A 99 -5.46 4.32 17.95
N LYS A 100 -5.21 5.35 18.76
CA LYS A 100 -5.08 5.20 20.23
C LYS A 100 -6.36 4.62 20.86
N ARG A 101 -7.53 4.97 20.31
CA ARG A 101 -8.82 4.39 20.68
C ARG A 101 -9.38 3.65 19.47
N LYS A 102 -9.81 2.40 19.67
CA LYS A 102 -10.48 1.62 18.62
C LYS A 102 -11.64 2.41 18.03
N LYS A 103 -11.85 2.27 16.73
CA LYS A 103 -12.95 2.90 16.00
C LYS A 103 -14.21 2.03 15.95
N GLY A 104 -14.07 0.77 16.23
CA GLY A 104 -15.16 -0.19 16.38
C GLY A 104 -14.66 -1.49 16.99
N ASP A 105 -15.61 -2.25 17.52
CA ASP A 105 -15.41 -3.60 18.01
C ASP A 105 -15.87 -4.57 16.92
N VAL A 106 -14.90 -5.16 16.24
CA VAL A 106 -15.12 -6.08 15.11
C VAL A 106 -14.46 -7.41 15.41
N SER A 107 -14.74 -8.41 14.57
CA SER A 107 -14.11 -9.73 14.73
C SER A 107 -12.57 -9.62 14.73
N PRO A 108 -11.86 -10.50 15.45
CA PRO A 108 -10.39 -10.48 15.50
C PRO A 108 -9.73 -10.52 14.11
N LEU A 109 -10.38 -11.19 13.15
CA LEU A 109 -9.92 -11.24 11.76
C LEU A 109 -9.85 -9.85 11.10
N LEU A 110 -10.80 -8.97 11.41
CA LEU A 110 -10.93 -7.66 10.80
C LEU A 110 -10.28 -6.54 11.61
N ASP A 111 -9.94 -6.77 12.87
CA ASP A 111 -9.46 -5.74 13.80
C ASP A 111 -8.23 -4.99 13.24
N GLY A 112 -7.29 -5.75 12.67
CA GLY A 112 -6.07 -5.19 12.06
C GLY A 112 -6.33 -4.28 10.86
N TRP A 113 -7.42 -4.43 10.14
CA TRP A 113 -7.82 -3.61 9.00
C TRP A 113 -8.68 -2.43 9.42
N TYR A 114 -9.61 -2.66 10.33
CA TYR A 114 -10.62 -1.71 10.76
C TYR A 114 -10.07 -0.57 11.63
N ASN A 115 -9.15 -0.90 12.54
CA ASN A 115 -8.68 0.02 13.58
C ASN A 115 -7.35 0.73 13.25
N ARG A 116 -6.87 0.63 12.00
CA ARG A 116 -5.69 1.38 11.53
C ARG A 116 -6.04 2.79 11.03
N LYS A 117 -5.04 3.68 11.08
CA LYS A 117 -5.09 5.04 10.51
C LYS A 117 -4.80 5.06 9.02
N SER A 118 -4.03 4.09 8.55
CA SER A 118 -3.67 3.88 7.15
C SER A 118 -3.44 2.40 6.90
N ILE A 119 -3.49 1.99 5.65
CA ILE A 119 -3.27 0.62 5.23
C ILE A 119 -2.10 0.57 4.26
N SER A 120 -1.14 -0.29 4.56
CA SER A 120 -0.05 -0.69 3.69
C SER A 120 0.09 -2.20 3.71
N CYS A 121 0.26 -2.80 2.55
CA CYS A 121 0.55 -4.22 2.39
C CYS A 121 1.93 -4.30 1.73
N THR A 122 2.95 -4.63 2.51
CA THR A 122 4.36 -4.46 2.14
C THR A 122 5.10 -5.79 2.12
N ALA A 123 5.89 -6.02 1.10
CA ALA A 123 6.94 -7.04 1.05
C ALA A 123 8.29 -6.34 0.99
N SER A 124 9.17 -6.63 1.95
CA SER A 124 10.50 -6.02 2.07
C SER A 124 11.58 -7.07 2.05
N PHE A 125 12.67 -6.79 1.36
CA PHE A 125 13.80 -7.69 1.16
C PHE A 125 15.11 -6.94 1.31
N THR A 126 16.12 -7.59 1.90
CA THR A 126 17.52 -7.15 1.81
C THR A 126 18.10 -7.53 0.45
N TYR A 127 19.28 -7.00 0.12
CA TYR A 127 19.99 -7.35 -1.12
C TYR A 127 20.58 -8.78 -1.13
N GLU A 128 20.48 -9.52 -0.02
CA GLU A 128 20.71 -10.98 -0.01
C GLU A 128 19.73 -11.71 -0.91
N ASN A 129 18.52 -11.14 -1.09
CA ASN A 129 17.60 -11.56 -2.12
C ASN A 129 17.95 -10.90 -3.45
N GLU A 130 18.79 -11.57 -4.24
CA GLU A 130 19.31 -11.09 -5.52
C GLU A 130 18.25 -11.02 -6.64
N THR A 131 17.00 -11.38 -6.38
CA THR A 131 15.93 -11.37 -7.40
C THR A 131 15.79 -10.01 -8.08
N VAL A 132 16.06 -8.92 -7.35
CA VAL A 132 16.01 -7.54 -7.85
C VAL A 132 16.96 -7.29 -9.04
N PHE A 133 18.05 -8.08 -9.14
CA PHE A 133 19.04 -7.97 -10.21
C PHE A 133 18.81 -8.96 -11.36
N THR A 134 17.67 -9.64 -11.37
CA THR A 134 17.37 -10.69 -12.35
C THR A 134 16.10 -10.39 -13.14
N ASN A 135 15.90 -11.11 -14.24
CA ASN A 135 14.67 -11.08 -15.02
C ASN A 135 13.44 -11.68 -14.30
N LYS A 136 13.62 -12.24 -13.10
CA LYS A 136 12.54 -12.77 -12.27
C LYS A 136 11.82 -11.68 -11.48
N LEU A 137 12.39 -10.46 -11.38
CA LEU A 137 11.80 -9.36 -10.64
C LEU A 137 10.42 -8.96 -11.18
N GLN A 138 10.32 -8.75 -12.48
CA GLN A 138 9.07 -8.29 -13.10
C GLN A 138 7.91 -9.28 -12.90
N PRO A 139 8.04 -10.59 -13.17
CA PRO A 139 6.99 -11.55 -12.86
C PRO A 139 6.63 -11.58 -11.38
N LEU A 140 7.62 -11.55 -10.47
CA LEU A 140 7.39 -11.53 -9.02
C LEU A 140 6.50 -10.35 -8.59
N ILE A 141 6.83 -9.14 -9.05
CA ILE A 141 6.07 -7.93 -8.73
C ILE A 141 4.65 -8.01 -9.30
N LEU A 142 4.49 -8.45 -10.56
CA LEU A 142 3.19 -8.56 -11.20
C LEU A 142 2.28 -9.57 -10.51
N ASP A 143 2.81 -10.72 -10.10
CA ASP A 143 2.04 -11.74 -9.39
C ASP A 143 1.68 -11.26 -7.98
N GLY A 144 2.58 -10.53 -7.31
CA GLY A 144 2.29 -9.88 -6.05
C GLY A 144 1.17 -8.84 -6.17
N PHE A 145 1.22 -7.96 -7.15
CA PHE A 145 0.16 -6.97 -7.40
C PHE A 145 -1.17 -7.63 -7.73
N ARG A 146 -1.18 -8.71 -8.52
CA ARG A 146 -2.40 -9.49 -8.79
C ARG A 146 -3.00 -10.08 -7.51
N SER A 147 -2.17 -10.57 -6.60
CA SER A 147 -2.65 -11.12 -5.32
C SER A 147 -3.24 -10.06 -4.39
N LEU A 148 -2.72 -8.82 -4.42
CA LEU A 148 -3.23 -7.68 -3.66
C LEU A 148 -4.42 -6.98 -4.33
N TYR A 149 -4.61 -7.18 -5.64
CA TYR A 149 -5.62 -6.43 -6.41
C TYR A 149 -7.05 -6.52 -5.86
N PRO A 150 -7.56 -7.68 -5.40
CA PRO A 150 -8.93 -7.76 -4.88
C PRO A 150 -9.15 -6.85 -3.66
N ILE A 151 -8.21 -6.81 -2.73
CA ILE A 151 -8.32 -5.98 -1.53
C ILE A 151 -8.06 -4.50 -1.85
N CYS A 152 -7.10 -4.22 -2.75
CA CYS A 152 -6.84 -2.89 -3.28
C CYS A 152 -8.10 -2.31 -3.94
N ARG A 153 -8.78 -3.08 -4.79
CA ARG A 153 -10.02 -2.68 -5.47
C ARG A 153 -11.16 -2.41 -4.48
N PHE A 154 -11.30 -3.24 -3.45
CA PHE A 154 -12.30 -3.02 -2.40
C PHE A 154 -12.06 -1.68 -1.69
N ILE A 155 -10.83 -1.42 -1.23
CA ILE A 155 -10.48 -0.17 -0.57
C ILE A 155 -10.69 1.03 -1.49
N HIS A 156 -10.27 0.91 -2.74
CA HIS A 156 -10.43 1.94 -3.76
C HIS A 156 -11.91 2.30 -3.98
N ASN A 157 -12.77 1.31 -4.17
CA ASN A 157 -14.21 1.53 -4.34
C ASN A 157 -14.82 2.20 -3.10
N ALA A 158 -14.52 1.68 -1.91
CA ALA A 158 -15.01 2.24 -0.65
C ALA A 158 -14.65 3.71 -0.44
N ILE A 159 -13.49 4.16 -0.94
CA ILE A 159 -13.04 5.54 -0.79
C ILE A 159 -13.70 6.46 -1.81
N ASN A 160 -14.06 5.94 -2.98
CA ASN A 160 -14.60 6.70 -4.11
C ASN A 160 -16.13 6.66 -4.20
N GLU A 161 -16.81 5.80 -3.46
CA GLU A 161 -18.25 5.84 -3.31
C GLU A 161 -18.66 7.11 -2.51
N GLU A 162 -19.53 7.94 -3.14
CA GLU A 162 -20.14 9.12 -2.54
C GLU A 162 -21.24 8.76 -1.53
#